data_f58e93574d349e5a22448eaae1d53670
#
_entry.id   f58e93574d349e5a22448eaae1d53670
#
_cell.length_a   1.000
_cell.length_b   1.000
_cell.length_c   1.000
_cell.angle_alpha   90.00
_cell.angle_beta   90.00
_cell.angle_gamma   90.00
#
_symmetry.space_group_name_H-M   'P 1'
#
loop_
_entity.id
_entity.type
_entity.pdbx_description
1 polymer ?
#
loop_
_entity_poly.entity_id
_entity_poly.type
_entity_poly.pdbx_seq_one_letter_code
_entity_poly.pdbx_strand_id
1 'polypeptide(L)'
;DLKEYITSGFDGLYNNIASKIDVFGSGVMPPEPFIEKAGSMRSSVMLLGSYLGRFGKAVIGYPGGCCIGKRPIDLHERTLSEMGAVFCEEENYLEARCSGLEGCDLYLPYPSVGVTENILLASVLEQGETILTGAAREPEVRELALMLQQLLV
;
A
#
# COMPACT_ATOMS: atom_id res chain seq x y z
N ASP A 1 22.63 -7.17 -7.24
CA ASP A 1 22.40 -6.28 -6.10
C ASP A 1 20.89 -6.13 -5.93
N LEU A 2 20.36 -6.47 -4.73
CA LEU A 2 18.92 -6.47 -4.43
C LEU A 2 18.33 -5.07 -4.64
N LYS A 3 19.10 -4.04 -4.39
CA LYS A 3 18.75 -2.64 -4.60
C LYS A 3 18.55 -2.32 -6.08
N GLU A 4 19.39 -2.87 -6.93
CA GLU A 4 19.31 -2.72 -8.39
C GLU A 4 18.16 -3.52 -8.98
N TYR A 5 17.87 -4.71 -8.43
CA TYR A 5 16.73 -5.55 -8.83
C TYR A 5 15.38 -4.94 -8.43
N ILE A 6 15.30 -4.39 -7.23
CA ILE A 6 14.09 -3.68 -6.75
C ILE A 6 13.92 -2.38 -7.54
N THR A 7 15.00 -1.64 -7.77
CA THR A 7 14.97 -0.41 -8.57
C THR A 7 14.56 -0.73 -10.01
N SER A 8 15.11 -1.75 -10.65
CA SER A 8 14.79 -2.09 -12.04
C SER A 8 13.41 -2.72 -12.23
N GLY A 9 12.93 -3.53 -11.30
CA GLY A 9 11.58 -4.11 -11.32
C GLY A 9 10.50 -3.09 -11.00
N PHE A 10 10.76 -2.19 -10.08
CA PHE A 10 9.91 -1.05 -9.78
C PHE A 10 10.06 0.09 -10.81
N ASP A 11 11.22 0.31 -11.41
CA ASP A 11 11.45 1.35 -12.42
C ASP A 11 10.60 1.14 -13.68
N GLY A 12 10.33 -0.10 -14.09
CA GLY A 12 9.39 -0.36 -15.18
C GLY A 12 7.95 0.00 -14.84
N LEU A 13 7.51 -0.29 -13.63
CA LEU A 13 6.20 0.08 -13.09
C LEU A 13 6.19 1.56 -12.66
N TYR A 14 7.25 2.00 -12.06
CA TYR A 14 7.46 3.35 -11.55
C TYR A 14 7.69 4.37 -12.65
N ASN A 15 8.44 4.10 -13.71
CA ASN A 15 8.67 5.06 -14.79
C ASN A 15 7.42 5.36 -15.61
N ASN A 16 6.45 4.44 -15.69
CA ASN A 16 5.13 4.76 -16.23
C ASN A 16 4.24 5.55 -15.25
N ILE A 17 4.48 5.42 -13.95
CA ILE A 17 3.74 6.11 -12.89
C ILE A 17 4.53 7.36 -12.43
N ALA A 18 5.83 7.26 -12.30
CA ALA A 18 6.74 8.25 -11.73
C ALA A 18 7.25 9.30 -12.72
N SER A 19 6.95 9.20 -14.03
CA SER A 19 7.11 10.38 -14.89
C SER A 19 6.27 11.59 -14.39
N LYS A 20 5.50 11.39 -13.29
CA LYS A 20 4.69 12.44 -12.65
C LYS A 20 4.65 12.39 -11.12
N ILE A 21 5.33 11.43 -10.47
CA ILE A 21 5.43 11.35 -9.01
C ILE A 21 6.90 11.59 -8.66
N ASP A 22 7.16 12.70 -8.03
CA ASP A 22 8.48 12.96 -7.45
C ASP A 22 8.66 12.05 -6.21
N VAL A 23 9.21 10.88 -6.45
CA VAL A 23 9.43 9.85 -5.43
C VAL A 23 10.48 10.29 -4.40
N PHE A 24 11.24 11.32 -4.71
CA PHE A 24 12.33 11.82 -3.88
C PHE A 24 11.92 12.91 -2.87
N GLY A 25 10.74 12.79 -2.30
CA GLY A 25 10.52 13.43 -1.00
C GLY A 25 10.05 14.86 -1.00
N SER A 26 9.46 15.36 -2.10
CA SER A 26 8.82 16.69 -2.10
C SER A 26 7.55 16.76 -1.23
N GLY A 27 7.09 15.64 -0.67
CA GLY A 27 5.87 15.60 0.16
C GLY A 27 4.57 15.86 -0.61
N VAL A 28 4.63 15.87 -1.94
CA VAL A 28 3.48 16.15 -2.78
C VAL A 28 2.74 14.85 -3.09
N MET A 29 1.46 14.79 -2.73
CA MET A 29 0.57 13.73 -3.20
C MET A 29 0.46 13.74 -4.72
N PRO A 30 0.33 12.56 -5.35
CA PRO A 30 0.12 12.47 -6.80
C PRO A 30 -1.11 13.28 -7.22
N PRO A 31 -1.06 13.99 -8.34
CA PRO A 31 -2.19 14.73 -8.86
C PRO A 31 -3.33 13.84 -9.35
N GLU A 32 -4.55 14.37 -9.40
CA GLU A 32 -5.78 13.66 -9.79
C GLU A 32 -5.71 12.73 -11.01
N PRO A 33 -4.94 13.00 -12.09
CA PRO A 33 -4.81 12.05 -13.22
C PRO A 33 -4.27 10.66 -12.85
N PHE A 34 -3.74 10.49 -11.64
CA PHE A 34 -3.32 9.20 -11.11
C PHE A 34 -4.50 8.26 -10.82
N ILE A 35 -5.66 8.82 -10.46
CA ILE A 35 -6.86 8.05 -10.12
C ILE A 35 -7.31 7.19 -11.31
N GLU A 36 -7.38 7.76 -12.52
CA GLU A 36 -7.79 7.02 -13.72
C GLU A 36 -6.78 5.89 -14.09
N LYS A 37 -5.48 6.20 -14.02
CA LYS A 37 -4.44 5.22 -14.33
C LYS A 37 -4.33 4.15 -13.24
N ALA A 38 -4.46 4.53 -11.99
CA ALA A 38 -4.48 3.60 -10.86
C ALA A 38 -5.70 2.68 -10.91
N GLY A 39 -6.86 3.16 -11.32
CA GLY A 39 -8.06 2.36 -11.53
C GLY A 39 -7.88 1.25 -12.57
N SER A 40 -6.97 1.41 -13.54
CA SER A 40 -6.62 0.36 -14.51
C SER A 40 -5.62 -0.67 -13.98
N MET A 41 -4.99 -0.43 -12.85
CA MET A 41 -3.92 -1.26 -12.28
C MET A 41 -4.32 -1.80 -10.90
N ARG A 42 -4.38 -3.12 -10.78
CA ARG A 42 -4.70 -3.78 -9.51
C ARG A 42 -3.68 -3.49 -8.39
N SER A 43 -2.43 -3.30 -8.76
CA SER A 43 -1.34 -2.99 -7.83
C SER A 43 -1.47 -1.61 -7.16
N SER A 44 -2.40 -0.76 -7.59
CA SER A 44 -2.65 0.54 -6.96
C SER A 44 -3.09 0.43 -5.49
N VAL A 45 -3.76 -0.66 -5.12
CA VAL A 45 -4.14 -0.97 -3.73
C VAL A 45 -2.92 -1.06 -2.82
N MET A 46 -1.77 -1.50 -3.35
CA MET A 46 -0.51 -1.61 -2.60
C MET A 46 0.04 -0.25 -2.14
N LEU A 47 -0.43 0.83 -2.74
CA LEU A 47 -0.02 2.19 -2.37
C LEU A 47 -0.74 2.70 -1.11
N LEU A 48 -1.84 2.08 -0.69
CA LEU A 48 -2.62 2.54 0.47
C LEU A 48 -1.77 2.63 1.74
N GLY A 49 -1.10 1.55 2.12
CA GLY A 49 -0.29 1.49 3.34
C GLY A 49 0.85 2.51 3.33
N SER A 50 1.60 2.56 2.24
CA SER A 50 2.73 3.48 2.11
C SER A 50 2.31 4.95 2.10
N TYR A 51 1.18 5.28 1.44
CA TYR A 51 0.68 6.65 1.40
C TYR A 51 0.07 7.08 2.73
N LEU A 52 -0.69 6.22 3.39
CA LEU A 52 -1.20 6.49 4.72
C LEU A 52 -0.09 6.68 5.73
N GLY A 53 0.91 5.80 5.76
CA GLY A 53 2.06 5.92 6.66
C GLY A 53 2.87 7.20 6.42
N ARG A 54 3.05 7.63 5.16
CA ARG A 54 3.88 8.76 4.82
C ARG A 54 3.14 10.10 4.83
N PHE A 55 1.92 10.15 4.30
CA PHE A 55 1.18 11.39 4.05
C PHE A 55 -0.08 11.54 4.90
N GLY A 56 -0.48 10.51 5.64
CA GLY A 56 -1.75 10.48 6.36
C GLY A 56 -2.97 10.47 5.43
N LYS A 57 -2.75 10.36 4.13
CA LYS A 57 -3.80 10.37 3.12
C LYS A 57 -3.41 9.49 1.93
N ALA A 58 -4.37 8.71 1.44
CA ALA A 58 -4.27 7.95 0.21
C ALA A 58 -5.53 8.13 -0.63
N VAL A 59 -5.38 8.28 -1.94
CA VAL A 59 -6.48 8.29 -2.91
C VAL A 59 -6.13 7.31 -4.02
N ILE A 60 -6.95 6.29 -4.21
CA ILE A 60 -6.76 5.30 -5.26
C ILE A 60 -8.03 5.17 -6.09
N GLY A 61 -7.90 5.08 -7.41
CA GLY A 61 -9.01 4.65 -8.26
C GLY A 61 -9.41 3.22 -7.91
N TYR A 62 -10.70 2.90 -7.96
CA TYR A 62 -11.13 1.52 -7.76
C TYR A 62 -10.36 0.59 -8.70
N PRO A 63 -9.75 -0.48 -8.17
CA PRO A 63 -8.95 -1.39 -8.97
C PRO A 63 -9.86 -2.08 -9.99
N GLY A 64 -9.90 -1.50 -11.18
CA GLY A 64 -10.53 -2.06 -12.37
C GLY A 64 -9.62 -3.09 -13.03
N GLY A 65 -9.98 -3.56 -14.18
CA GLY A 65 -9.02 -4.20 -15.08
C GLY A 65 -9.00 -5.73 -15.06
N CYS A 66 -9.98 -6.40 -14.50
CA CYS A 66 -10.17 -7.81 -14.84
C CYS A 66 -11.66 -8.10 -15.04
N CYS A 67 -12.03 -8.67 -16.19
CA CYS A 67 -13.39 -9.11 -16.52
C CYS A 67 -13.96 -10.19 -15.58
N ILE A 68 -13.27 -10.50 -14.48
CA ILE A 68 -13.60 -11.58 -13.52
C ILE A 68 -14.31 -11.03 -12.26
N GLY A 69 -14.78 -9.78 -12.28
CA GLY A 69 -15.56 -9.18 -11.18
C GLY A 69 -14.75 -8.28 -10.23
N LYS A 70 -15.48 -7.49 -9.44
CA LYS A 70 -14.90 -6.67 -8.36
C LYS A 70 -14.22 -7.62 -7.35
N ARG A 71 -12.90 -7.53 -7.24
CA ARG A 71 -12.20 -8.23 -6.17
C ARG A 71 -12.30 -7.39 -4.90
N PRO A 72 -12.74 -7.99 -3.81
CA PRO A 72 -12.91 -7.28 -2.57
C PRO A 72 -11.57 -6.72 -2.08
N ILE A 73 -11.56 -5.46 -1.70
CA ILE A 73 -10.46 -4.77 -1.01
C ILE A 73 -10.76 -4.62 0.48
N ASP A 74 -11.88 -5.21 0.91
CA ASP A 74 -12.43 -5.19 2.26
C ASP A 74 -11.40 -5.58 3.33
N LEU A 75 -10.53 -6.54 3.03
CA LEU A 75 -9.50 -6.97 3.97
C LEU A 75 -8.38 -5.91 4.12
N HIS A 76 -8.05 -5.18 3.06
CA HIS A 76 -7.13 -4.03 3.13
C HIS A 76 -7.76 -2.89 3.95
N GLU A 77 -9.00 -2.55 3.66
CA GLU A 77 -9.73 -1.49 4.37
C GLU A 77 -9.86 -1.81 5.85
N ARG A 78 -10.27 -3.04 6.17
CA ARG A 78 -10.42 -3.47 7.55
C ARG A 78 -9.12 -3.36 8.34
N THR A 79 -8.02 -3.93 7.82
CA THR A 79 -6.75 -3.94 8.54
C THR A 79 -6.16 -2.55 8.71
N LEU A 80 -6.21 -1.71 7.69
CA LEU A 80 -5.74 -0.33 7.79
C LEU A 80 -6.67 0.53 8.68
N SER A 81 -7.97 0.22 8.74
CA SER A 81 -8.89 0.88 9.67
C SER A 81 -8.60 0.50 11.13
N GLU A 82 -8.22 -0.75 11.39
CA GLU A 82 -7.77 -1.19 12.72
C GLU A 82 -6.49 -0.44 13.15
N MET A 83 -5.63 -0.03 12.18
CA MET A 83 -4.46 0.84 12.40
C MET A 83 -4.81 2.34 12.50
N GLY A 84 -6.08 2.73 12.41
CA GLY A 84 -6.54 4.11 12.57
C GLY A 84 -6.86 4.86 11.28
N ALA A 85 -6.88 4.21 10.13
CA ALA A 85 -7.32 4.84 8.88
C ALA A 85 -8.84 4.92 8.79
N VAL A 86 -9.34 6.01 8.23
CA VAL A 86 -10.76 6.21 7.91
C VAL A 86 -10.91 6.24 6.40
N PHE A 87 -11.81 5.38 5.89
CA PHE A 87 -12.09 5.24 4.48
C PHE A 87 -13.37 5.97 4.07
N CYS A 88 -13.34 6.58 2.90
CA CYS A 88 -14.49 7.20 2.26
C CYS A 88 -14.56 6.70 0.82
N GLU A 89 -15.66 6.02 0.48
CA GLU A 89 -15.92 5.55 -0.88
C GLU A 89 -16.60 6.65 -1.68
N GLU A 90 -16.04 6.96 -2.85
CA GLU A 90 -16.60 7.83 -3.86
C GLU A 90 -16.94 7.03 -5.12
N GLU A 91 -17.66 7.62 -6.06
CA GLU A 91 -18.14 6.90 -7.25
C GLU A 91 -17.01 6.22 -8.04
N ASN A 92 -15.85 6.88 -8.16
CA ASN A 92 -14.73 6.43 -9.02
C ASN A 92 -13.43 6.16 -8.27
N TYR A 93 -13.36 6.45 -6.97
CA TYR A 93 -12.16 6.30 -6.17
C TYR A 93 -12.46 6.00 -4.70
N LEU A 94 -11.46 5.46 -4.04
CA LEU A 94 -11.43 5.27 -2.61
C LEU A 94 -10.44 6.27 -2.00
N GLU A 95 -10.91 7.03 -1.02
CA GLU A 95 -10.05 7.90 -0.22
C GLU A 95 -9.87 7.29 1.17
N ALA A 96 -8.64 7.30 1.67
CA ALA A 96 -8.31 6.93 3.04
C ALA A 96 -7.52 8.05 3.71
N ARG A 97 -7.79 8.29 5.00
CA ARG A 97 -7.13 9.33 5.82
C ARG A 97 -6.81 8.80 7.20
N CYS A 98 -5.70 9.27 7.78
CA CYS A 98 -5.36 9.08 9.18
C CYS A 98 -4.60 10.29 9.73
N SER A 99 -4.58 10.46 11.03
CA SER A 99 -3.72 11.44 11.70
C SER A 99 -2.33 10.89 12.06
N GLY A 100 -2.08 9.65 11.76
CA GLY A 100 -0.94 8.80 12.02
C GLY A 100 -1.45 7.38 12.17
N LEU A 101 -0.70 6.39 11.68
CA LEU A 101 -1.03 5.00 11.89
C LEU A 101 -0.49 4.56 13.26
N GLU A 102 -1.27 3.74 13.95
CA GLU A 102 -0.93 3.21 15.27
C GLU A 102 -0.75 1.69 15.19
N GLY A 103 0.29 1.19 15.84
CA GLY A 103 0.55 -0.24 15.96
C GLY A 103 -0.57 -0.96 16.71
N CYS A 104 -0.96 -2.13 16.23
CA CYS A 104 -2.02 -2.95 16.84
C CYS A 104 -1.89 -4.43 16.49
N ASP A 105 -2.69 -5.26 17.17
CA ASP A 105 -2.79 -6.69 16.88
C ASP A 105 -3.78 -6.92 15.75
N LEU A 106 -3.28 -7.40 14.61
CA LEU A 106 -4.07 -7.68 13.42
C LEU A 106 -4.20 -9.19 13.20
N TYR A 107 -5.37 -9.62 12.77
CA TYR A 107 -5.64 -11.00 12.42
C TYR A 107 -6.19 -11.14 11.00
N LEU A 108 -5.50 -11.92 10.16
CA LEU A 108 -5.99 -12.28 8.84
C LEU A 108 -6.67 -13.65 8.89
N PRO A 109 -7.95 -13.75 8.46
CA PRO A 109 -8.68 -15.01 8.46
C PRO A 109 -8.12 -16.03 7.45
N TYR A 110 -7.36 -15.55 6.48
CA TYR A 110 -6.58 -16.33 5.50
C TYR A 110 -5.36 -15.53 5.05
N PRO A 111 -4.26 -16.21 4.66
CA PRO A 111 -3.08 -15.54 4.14
C PRO A 111 -3.40 -14.76 2.86
N SER A 112 -3.09 -13.47 2.85
CA SER A 112 -3.20 -12.61 1.68
C SER A 112 -1.89 -11.88 1.47
N VAL A 113 -1.22 -12.15 0.34
CA VAL A 113 0.06 -11.51 -0.01
C VAL A 113 -0.11 -10.01 -0.02
N GLY A 114 -1.04 -9.47 -0.82
CA GLY A 114 -1.22 -8.04 -0.96
C GLY A 114 -1.58 -7.32 0.34
N VAL A 115 -2.42 -7.92 1.20
CA VAL A 115 -2.74 -7.33 2.51
C VAL A 115 -1.51 -7.34 3.42
N THR A 116 -0.77 -8.45 3.45
CA THR A 116 0.45 -8.55 4.26
C THR A 116 1.48 -7.51 3.85
N GLU A 117 1.73 -7.38 2.55
CA GLU A 117 2.67 -6.37 2.01
C GLU A 117 2.20 -4.95 2.33
N ASN A 118 0.90 -4.68 2.21
CA ASN A 118 0.34 -3.36 2.50
C ASN A 118 0.47 -2.99 3.99
N ILE A 119 0.26 -3.96 4.89
CA ILE A 119 0.49 -3.77 6.33
C ILE A 119 1.98 -3.53 6.61
N LEU A 120 2.87 -4.32 6.02
CA LEU A 120 4.33 -4.11 6.15
C LEU A 120 4.73 -2.68 5.75
N LEU A 121 4.21 -2.19 4.60
CA LEU A 121 4.48 -0.84 4.13
C LEU A 121 3.88 0.26 5.03
N ALA A 122 2.71 0.01 5.62
CA ALA A 122 2.07 0.92 6.55
C ALA A 122 2.85 1.02 7.86
N SER A 123 3.32 -0.12 8.37
CA SER A 123 4.00 -0.23 9.67
C SER A 123 5.39 0.39 9.72
N VAL A 124 6.00 0.72 8.58
CA VAL A 124 7.34 1.33 8.54
C VAL A 124 7.42 2.66 9.29
N LEU A 125 6.33 3.44 9.28
CA LEU A 125 6.28 4.78 9.86
C LEU A 125 5.19 4.91 10.96
N GLU A 126 4.60 3.81 11.40
CA GLU A 126 3.61 3.80 12.47
C GLU A 126 4.21 4.14 13.84
N GLN A 127 3.35 4.51 14.76
CA GLN A 127 3.72 4.63 16.18
C GLN A 127 3.33 3.34 16.92
N GLY A 128 4.32 2.73 17.57
CA GLY A 128 4.10 1.50 18.33
C GLY A 128 4.60 0.25 17.65
N GLU A 129 3.91 -0.85 17.83
CA GLU A 129 4.25 -2.18 17.30
C GLU A 129 3.02 -2.84 16.71
N THR A 130 3.13 -3.38 15.50
CA THR A 130 2.07 -4.18 14.87
C THR A 130 2.41 -5.65 14.91
N ILE A 131 1.51 -6.46 15.44
CA ILE A 131 1.59 -7.93 15.41
C ILE A 131 0.58 -8.46 14.39
N LEU A 132 1.08 -9.04 13.30
CA LEU A 132 0.23 -9.60 12.26
C LEU A 132 0.16 -11.12 12.35
N THR A 133 -0.98 -11.65 12.78
CA THR A 133 -1.28 -13.07 12.80
C THR A 133 -1.96 -13.52 11.50
N GLY A 134 -1.53 -14.65 10.93
CA GLY A 134 -2.07 -15.17 9.68
C GLY A 134 -1.45 -14.52 8.42
N ALA A 135 -0.29 -13.88 8.56
CA ALA A 135 0.45 -13.29 7.45
C ALA A 135 0.78 -14.29 6.35
N ALA A 136 0.79 -13.82 5.12
CA ALA A 136 1.33 -14.55 3.96
C ALA A 136 2.83 -14.80 4.14
N ARG A 137 3.34 -15.92 3.58
CA ARG A 137 4.73 -16.37 3.77
C ARG A 137 5.48 -16.59 2.46
N GLU A 138 4.92 -16.11 1.38
CA GLU A 138 5.51 -16.19 0.05
C GLU A 138 6.87 -15.47 0.02
N PRO A 139 7.79 -15.91 -0.85
CA PRO A 139 9.16 -15.36 -0.91
C PRO A 139 9.20 -13.86 -1.03
N GLU A 140 8.34 -13.26 -1.85
CA GLU A 140 8.25 -11.82 -2.08
C GLU A 140 7.89 -11.03 -0.81
N VAL A 141 6.99 -11.56 0.03
CA VAL A 141 6.63 -10.95 1.32
C VAL A 141 7.83 -10.93 2.26
N ARG A 142 8.57 -12.04 2.29
CA ARG A 142 9.77 -12.14 3.11
C ARG A 142 10.87 -11.18 2.63
N GLU A 143 11.07 -11.09 1.33
CA GLU A 143 12.06 -10.18 0.75
C GLU A 143 11.69 -8.72 1.02
N LEU A 144 10.42 -8.35 0.90
CA LEU A 144 9.94 -7.02 1.28
C LEU A 144 10.24 -6.72 2.76
N ALA A 145 9.91 -7.64 3.67
CA ALA A 145 10.17 -7.45 5.10
C ALA A 145 11.66 -7.26 5.39
N LEU A 146 12.53 -8.06 4.77
CA LEU A 146 14.00 -7.94 4.91
C LEU A 146 14.51 -6.60 4.36
N MET A 147 13.97 -6.15 3.24
CA MET A 147 14.32 -4.85 2.66
C MET A 147 13.93 -3.71 3.61
N LEU A 148 12.71 -3.72 4.11
CA LEU A 148 12.22 -2.69 5.03
C LEU A 148 13.05 -2.67 6.32
N GLN A 149 13.41 -3.83 6.86
CA GLN A 149 14.29 -3.93 8.03
C GLN A 149 15.65 -3.27 7.79
N GLN A 150 16.23 -3.40 6.59
CA GLN A 150 17.51 -2.77 6.25
C GLN A 150 17.40 -1.24 6.08
N LEU A 151 16.23 -0.72 5.76
CA LEU A 151 16.00 0.72 5.61
C LEU A 151 15.78 1.43 6.95
N LEU A 152 15.39 0.69 7.99
CA LEU A 152 15.11 1.22 9.33
C LEU A 152 16.35 1.21 10.26
N VAL A 153 17.47 0.68 9.81
CA VAL A 153 18.77 0.67 10.52
C VAL A 153 19.67 1.76 9.96
#